data_9c83f3865bc6abb263cbe08f7876278b
#
_entry.id   9c83f3865bc6abb263cbe08f7876278b
#
_cell.length_a   1.000
_cell.length_b   1.000
_cell.length_c   1.000
_cell.angle_alpha   90.00
_cell.angle_beta   90.00
_cell.angle_gamma   90.00
#
_symmetry.space_group_name_H-M   'P 1'
#
loop_
_entity.id
_entity.type
_entity.pdbx_description
1 polymer ?
#
loop_
_entity_poly.entity_id
_entity_poly.type
_entity_poly.pdbx_seq_one_letter_code
_entity_poly.pdbx_strand_id
1 'polypeptide(L)'
;NISTAYENLLYGDHLTRKERQVEVSTAGVSLPTSTDGAANTIWANTMTSDAGTALHLINLRTNDQDGNDEYWRNDAKRTLPFGDTSVTYHLAAGEPAPASVFVVSPDDDGGRPTQLDVTLGTDEQGNATVTFNVGWLSTWDMVVFSPTKDAGRAGAEASASEAVTGQVRNDLGQCLSAQDAQGANGTPVWNSDCNAQATAEQTVTYQDNHLMIGGRCVDVLANGTADGSVVHLWDCYPALPSQQWDRNDAGQYVNRSSGTCLTIPNDTTTTSTQAIIAQCSSSSPSQRWSAPAPAGQ
;
A
#
# COMPACT_ATOMS: atom_id res chain seq x y z
N ASN A 1 -12.74 1.07 -5.10
CA ASN A 1 -12.39 0.61 -6.42
C ASN A 1 -11.86 1.80 -7.24
N ILE A 2 -10.56 1.78 -7.62
CA ILE A 2 -9.90 2.86 -8.38
C ILE A 2 -10.68 3.19 -9.65
N SER A 3 -11.16 2.19 -10.39
CA SER A 3 -11.85 2.40 -11.66
C SER A 3 -13.14 3.22 -11.52
N THR A 4 -13.85 3.08 -10.41
CA THR A 4 -15.11 3.83 -10.19
C THR A 4 -14.84 5.26 -9.75
N ALA A 5 -13.83 5.48 -8.91
CA ALA A 5 -13.50 6.80 -8.37
C ALA A 5 -12.80 7.70 -9.40
N TYR A 6 -12.03 7.10 -10.32
CA TYR A 6 -11.18 7.82 -11.27
C TYR A 6 -11.48 7.47 -12.74
N GLU A 7 -12.72 7.02 -13.02
CA GLU A 7 -13.15 6.63 -14.37
C GLU A 7 -12.83 7.71 -15.41
N ASN A 8 -13.09 8.97 -15.09
CA ASN A 8 -12.82 10.11 -15.96
C ASN A 8 -11.32 10.41 -16.20
N LEU A 9 -10.42 9.79 -15.44
CA LEU A 9 -8.97 9.91 -15.60
C LEU A 9 -8.32 8.62 -16.12
N LEU A 10 -9.07 7.52 -16.17
CA LEU A 10 -8.60 6.21 -16.62
C LEU A 10 -9.15 5.80 -17.99
N TYR A 11 -10.43 6.12 -18.28
CA TYR A 11 -11.14 5.60 -19.45
C TYR A 11 -11.98 6.70 -20.11
N GLY A 12 -12.15 6.57 -21.42
CA GLY A 12 -13.12 7.33 -22.19
C GLY A 12 -12.52 8.15 -23.32
N ASP A 13 -13.36 8.49 -24.30
CA ASP A 13 -13.00 9.22 -25.52
C ASP A 13 -12.61 10.69 -25.26
N HIS A 14 -12.84 11.17 -24.02
CA HIS A 14 -12.50 12.53 -23.58
C HIS A 14 -11.07 12.67 -23.06
N LEU A 15 -10.35 11.55 -22.93
CA LEU A 15 -8.95 11.57 -22.48
C LEU A 15 -8.02 11.94 -23.65
N THR A 16 -7.15 12.88 -23.41
CA THR A 16 -6.11 13.29 -24.37
C THR A 16 -4.75 12.98 -23.78
N ARG A 17 -3.95 12.19 -24.50
CA ARG A 17 -2.56 11.96 -24.16
C ARG A 17 -1.75 13.23 -24.41
N LYS A 18 -0.89 13.56 -23.45
CA LYS A 18 0.07 14.67 -23.54
C LYS A 18 1.48 14.13 -23.39
N GLU A 19 2.36 14.55 -24.26
CA GLU A 19 3.77 14.32 -24.04
C GLU A 19 4.30 15.34 -23.01
N ARG A 20 4.94 14.83 -21.97
CA ARG A 20 5.54 15.60 -20.89
C ARG A 20 6.91 15.03 -20.56
N GLN A 21 7.83 15.92 -20.27
CA GLN A 21 9.10 15.49 -19.68
C GLN A 21 8.84 15.09 -18.23
N VAL A 22 9.29 13.89 -17.87
CA VAL A 22 9.19 13.35 -16.53
C VAL A 22 10.53 12.74 -16.18
N GLU A 23 11.09 13.16 -15.07
CA GLU A 23 12.31 12.60 -14.52
C GLU A 23 11.96 11.77 -13.29
N VAL A 24 12.52 10.58 -13.20
CA VAL A 24 12.30 9.67 -12.08
C VAL A 24 13.64 9.27 -11.50
N SER A 25 13.77 9.30 -10.19
CA SER A 25 14.97 8.85 -9.50
C SER A 25 14.62 8.08 -8.22
N THR A 26 15.52 7.20 -7.79
CA THR A 26 15.44 6.52 -6.51
C THR A 26 16.76 6.67 -5.77
N ALA A 27 16.73 7.06 -4.49
CA ALA A 27 17.92 7.34 -3.68
C ALA A 27 18.95 8.23 -4.41
N GLY A 28 18.48 9.21 -5.19
CA GLY A 28 19.31 10.13 -5.96
C GLY A 28 19.88 9.57 -7.27
N VAL A 29 19.54 8.34 -7.66
CA VAL A 29 19.96 7.72 -8.91
C VAL A 29 18.84 7.87 -9.95
N SER A 30 19.12 8.51 -11.09
CA SER A 30 18.15 8.67 -12.17
C SER A 30 17.79 7.33 -12.80
N LEU A 31 16.49 7.12 -13.03
CA LEU A 31 15.95 5.98 -13.72
C LEU A 31 15.58 6.34 -15.16
N PRO A 32 15.80 5.44 -16.13
CA PRO A 32 15.37 5.69 -17.50
C PRO A 32 13.86 5.79 -17.58
N THR A 33 13.36 6.82 -18.26
CA THR A 33 11.93 7.04 -18.50
C THR A 33 11.61 6.94 -20.00
N SER A 34 10.37 6.58 -20.33
CA SER A 34 9.85 6.63 -21.70
C SER A 34 8.41 7.16 -21.71
N THR A 35 7.99 7.70 -22.84
CA THR A 35 6.59 8.11 -23.07
C THR A 35 5.81 7.10 -23.91
N ASP A 36 6.46 6.09 -24.46
CA ASP A 36 5.93 5.11 -25.41
C ASP A 36 5.89 3.66 -24.84
N GLY A 37 6.36 3.47 -23.60
CA GLY A 37 6.38 2.15 -22.97
C GLY A 37 7.57 1.30 -23.36
N ALA A 38 8.73 1.93 -23.66
CA ALA A 38 9.96 1.20 -23.98
C ALA A 38 10.37 0.24 -22.83
N ALA A 39 10.87 -0.91 -23.19
CA ALA A 39 11.33 -1.92 -22.23
C ALA A 39 12.45 -1.37 -21.31
N ASN A 40 12.50 -1.85 -20.08
CA ASN A 40 13.46 -1.42 -19.06
C ASN A 40 13.40 0.07 -18.66
N THR A 41 12.27 0.71 -18.86
CA THR A 41 12.06 2.10 -18.44
C THR A 41 10.93 2.21 -17.42
N ILE A 42 10.81 3.38 -16.80
CA ILE A 42 9.54 3.81 -16.21
C ILE A 42 8.73 4.48 -17.31
N TRP A 43 7.62 3.86 -17.68
CA TRP A 43 6.71 4.46 -18.65
C TRP A 43 5.90 5.57 -17.99
N ALA A 44 6.21 6.82 -18.35
CA ALA A 44 5.53 8.00 -17.85
C ALA A 44 4.50 8.47 -18.88
N ASN A 45 3.23 8.09 -18.68
CA ASN A 45 2.14 8.42 -19.60
C ASN A 45 1.21 9.46 -18.98
N THR A 46 1.16 10.66 -19.56
CA THR A 46 0.29 11.75 -19.09
C THR A 46 -1.00 11.77 -19.86
N MET A 47 -2.13 11.76 -19.16
CA MET A 47 -3.48 11.87 -19.69
C MET A 47 -4.15 13.09 -19.10
N THR A 48 -4.92 13.83 -19.92
CA THR A 48 -5.68 15.02 -19.49
C THR A 48 -7.12 14.90 -19.93
N SER A 49 -8.02 15.42 -19.09
CA SER A 49 -9.44 15.59 -19.36
C SER A 49 -9.94 16.89 -18.71
N ASP A 50 -11.23 17.18 -18.85
CA ASP A 50 -11.87 18.28 -18.11
C ASP A 50 -11.84 18.06 -16.58
N ALA A 51 -11.66 16.80 -16.13
CA ALA A 51 -11.55 16.46 -14.72
C ALA A 51 -10.15 16.70 -14.13
N GLY A 52 -9.13 16.92 -14.96
CA GLY A 52 -7.76 17.16 -14.53
C GLY A 52 -6.70 16.43 -15.34
N THR A 53 -5.53 16.33 -14.77
CA THR A 53 -4.36 15.64 -15.36
C THR A 53 -3.97 14.45 -14.49
N ALA A 54 -3.73 13.32 -15.13
CA ALA A 54 -3.17 12.13 -14.49
C ALA A 54 -1.85 11.74 -15.16
N LEU A 55 -0.83 11.47 -14.35
CA LEU A 55 0.44 10.86 -14.78
C LEU A 55 0.43 9.40 -14.34
N HIS A 56 0.47 8.49 -15.29
CA HIS A 56 0.65 7.07 -15.01
C HIS A 56 2.13 6.74 -15.04
N LEU A 57 2.64 6.24 -13.95
CA LEU A 57 4.00 5.71 -13.81
C LEU A 57 3.91 4.19 -13.83
N ILE A 58 4.35 3.57 -14.90
CA ILE A 58 4.31 2.12 -15.08
C ILE A 58 5.74 1.61 -15.08
N ASN A 59 6.07 0.77 -14.11
CA ASN A 59 7.40 0.22 -13.96
C ASN A 59 7.59 -0.98 -14.90
N LEU A 60 8.26 -0.76 -16.02
CA LEU A 60 8.62 -1.79 -17.00
C LEU A 60 10.04 -2.32 -16.79
N ARG A 61 10.68 -1.99 -15.67
CA ARG A 61 12.03 -2.44 -15.38
C ARG A 61 12.01 -3.85 -14.80
N THR A 62 12.88 -4.69 -15.32
CA THR A 62 13.06 -6.07 -14.88
C THR A 62 14.51 -6.29 -14.45
N ASN A 63 14.76 -7.35 -13.70
CA ASN A 63 16.12 -7.79 -13.39
C ASN A 63 16.77 -8.59 -14.53
N ASP A 64 16.13 -8.66 -15.70
CA ASP A 64 16.68 -9.34 -16.88
C ASP A 64 17.62 -8.43 -17.65
N GLN A 65 18.90 -8.80 -17.69
CA GLN A 65 19.93 -8.09 -18.42
C GLN A 65 19.94 -8.46 -19.93
N ASP A 66 19.18 -9.44 -20.33
CA ASP A 66 19.27 -10.05 -21.66
C ASP A 66 18.37 -9.39 -22.71
N GLY A 67 17.59 -8.35 -22.35
CA GLY A 67 16.76 -7.58 -23.28
C GLY A 67 15.66 -8.39 -23.97
N ASN A 68 15.26 -9.52 -23.41
CA ASN A 68 14.27 -10.39 -23.99
C ASN A 68 12.86 -9.96 -23.52
N ASP A 69 12.05 -9.43 -24.43
CA ASP A 69 10.75 -8.79 -24.21
C ASP A 69 9.61 -9.70 -23.70
N GLU A 70 9.90 -10.83 -23.07
CA GLU A 70 8.88 -11.74 -22.54
C GLU A 70 8.37 -11.34 -21.13
N TYR A 71 8.20 -10.04 -20.91
CA TYR A 71 7.70 -9.48 -19.65
C TYR A 71 6.39 -10.13 -19.16
N TRP A 72 5.51 -10.52 -20.08
CA TRP A 72 4.16 -11.05 -19.77
C TRP A 72 4.08 -12.57 -19.60
N ARG A 73 5.17 -13.30 -19.78
CA ARG A 73 5.12 -14.75 -19.91
C ARG A 73 5.89 -15.55 -18.87
N ASN A 74 6.62 -14.91 -17.97
CA ASN A 74 7.49 -15.66 -17.07
C ASN A 74 7.47 -15.09 -15.65
N ASP A 75 6.91 -15.84 -14.70
CA ASP A 75 6.86 -15.49 -13.24
C ASP A 75 8.24 -15.26 -12.61
N ALA A 76 9.32 -15.60 -13.29
CA ALA A 76 10.69 -15.38 -12.83
C ALA A 76 11.22 -13.96 -13.09
N LYS A 77 10.54 -13.19 -13.95
CA LYS A 77 10.93 -11.80 -14.33
C LYS A 77 10.03 -10.80 -13.60
N ARG A 78 10.29 -10.60 -12.31
CA ARG A 78 9.56 -9.61 -11.54
C ARG A 78 10.08 -8.22 -11.83
N THR A 79 9.17 -7.23 -11.88
CA THR A 79 9.52 -5.82 -11.80
C THR A 79 10.39 -5.58 -10.56
N LEU A 80 11.41 -4.75 -10.70
CA LEU A 80 12.18 -4.30 -9.56
C LEU A 80 11.42 -3.14 -8.89
N PRO A 81 10.87 -3.33 -7.70
CA PRO A 81 10.23 -2.22 -7.00
C PRO A 81 11.30 -1.21 -6.57
N PHE A 82 10.95 0.07 -6.63
CA PHE A 82 11.80 1.16 -6.19
C PHE A 82 11.17 1.85 -5.00
N GLY A 83 11.92 1.97 -3.91
CA GLY A 83 11.58 2.80 -2.76
C GLY A 83 12.15 4.20 -2.91
N ASP A 84 11.63 5.16 -2.14
CA ASP A 84 12.07 6.55 -2.16
C ASP A 84 12.12 7.13 -3.58
N THR A 85 11.01 6.92 -4.33
CA THR A 85 10.92 7.29 -5.74
C THR A 85 10.52 8.75 -5.87
N SER A 86 11.47 9.57 -6.26
CA SER A 86 11.28 11.00 -6.55
C SER A 86 10.94 11.19 -8.02
N VAL A 87 9.95 12.03 -8.29
CA VAL A 87 9.44 12.35 -9.63
C VAL A 87 9.47 13.85 -9.83
N THR A 88 10.05 14.31 -10.93
CA THR A 88 9.96 15.71 -11.40
C THR A 88 9.14 15.74 -12.68
N TYR A 89 8.00 16.40 -12.62
CA TYR A 89 7.07 16.59 -13.73
C TYR A 89 7.20 18.01 -14.27
N HIS A 90 7.41 18.14 -15.59
CA HIS A 90 7.55 19.43 -16.25
C HIS A 90 6.19 19.89 -16.80
N LEU A 91 5.74 21.04 -16.33
CA LEU A 91 4.52 21.66 -16.81
C LEU A 91 4.75 22.29 -18.22
N ALA A 92 3.70 22.34 -19.00
CA ALA A 92 3.80 23.08 -20.27
C ALA A 92 3.92 24.59 -20.02
N ALA A 93 4.44 25.31 -21.01
CA ALA A 93 4.54 26.76 -20.94
C ALA A 93 3.14 27.40 -20.68
N GLY A 94 3.04 28.15 -19.60
CA GLY A 94 1.79 28.80 -19.18
C GLY A 94 0.78 27.87 -18.47
N GLU A 95 1.11 26.60 -18.28
CA GLU A 95 0.30 25.69 -17.49
C GLU A 95 0.40 26.05 -16.00
N PRO A 96 -0.72 26.26 -15.28
CA PRO A 96 -0.67 26.61 -13.87
C PRO A 96 -0.19 25.43 -13.02
N ALA A 97 0.55 25.75 -11.97
CA ALA A 97 0.91 24.73 -10.98
C ALA A 97 -0.36 24.12 -10.35
N PRO A 98 -0.36 22.81 -10.11
CA PRO A 98 -1.50 22.16 -9.45
C PRO A 98 -1.67 22.69 -8.03
N ALA A 99 -2.90 22.79 -7.57
CA ALA A 99 -3.21 23.19 -6.20
C ALA A 99 -2.96 22.06 -5.20
N SER A 100 -3.02 20.81 -5.66
CA SER A 100 -2.68 19.61 -4.90
C SER A 100 -2.30 18.45 -5.84
N VAL A 101 -1.51 17.53 -5.32
CA VAL A 101 -1.05 16.33 -6.04
C VAL A 101 -1.32 15.11 -5.17
N PHE A 102 -1.85 14.06 -5.76
CA PHE A 102 -2.16 12.80 -5.06
C PHE A 102 -1.57 11.63 -5.82
N VAL A 103 -1.12 10.62 -5.10
CA VAL A 103 -0.81 9.32 -5.68
C VAL A 103 -1.94 8.35 -5.37
N VAL A 104 -2.26 7.50 -6.34
CA VAL A 104 -3.21 6.40 -6.25
C VAL A 104 -2.51 5.18 -6.81
N SER A 105 -2.25 4.19 -5.97
CA SER A 105 -1.61 2.94 -6.36
C SER A 105 -2.56 1.76 -6.17
N PRO A 106 -2.73 0.87 -7.15
CA PRO A 106 -3.46 -0.38 -6.94
C PRO A 106 -2.68 -1.36 -6.06
N ASP A 107 -1.35 -1.19 -6.02
CA ASP A 107 -0.42 -2.01 -5.23
C ASP A 107 -0.36 -1.53 -3.77
N ASP A 108 -0.89 -0.33 -3.49
CA ASP A 108 -0.90 0.30 -2.18
C ASP A 108 -2.32 0.67 -1.75
N ASP A 109 -2.62 0.44 -0.48
CA ASP A 109 -3.84 0.87 0.25
C ASP A 109 -5.17 0.75 -0.52
N GLY A 110 -5.27 -0.25 -1.40
CA GLY A 110 -6.49 -0.51 -2.18
C GLY A 110 -6.85 0.61 -3.16
N GLY A 111 -5.87 1.41 -3.56
CA GLY A 111 -6.05 2.51 -4.50
C GLY A 111 -6.68 3.75 -3.87
N ARG A 112 -6.42 4.01 -2.62
CA ARG A 112 -6.80 5.26 -1.95
C ARG A 112 -5.86 6.38 -2.37
N PRO A 113 -6.39 7.60 -2.56
CA PRO A 113 -5.54 8.74 -2.86
C PRO A 113 -4.76 9.17 -1.62
N THR A 114 -3.45 9.23 -1.75
CA THR A 114 -2.56 9.81 -0.74
C THR A 114 -2.05 11.15 -1.25
N GLN A 115 -2.27 12.23 -0.48
CA GLN A 115 -1.77 13.54 -0.83
C GLN A 115 -0.24 13.57 -0.70
N LEU A 116 0.41 14.13 -1.73
CA LEU A 116 1.86 14.28 -1.78
C LEU A 116 2.28 15.70 -1.41
N ASP A 117 3.38 15.80 -0.67
CA ASP A 117 4.10 17.05 -0.52
C ASP A 117 4.82 17.36 -1.83
N VAL A 118 4.67 18.60 -2.32
CA VAL A 118 5.26 19.04 -3.59
C VAL A 118 6.23 20.19 -3.42
N THR A 119 7.28 20.15 -4.19
CA THR A 119 8.22 21.27 -4.36
C THR A 119 8.06 21.84 -5.77
N LEU A 120 7.79 23.14 -5.86
CA LEU A 120 7.74 23.84 -7.14
C LEU A 120 9.13 24.38 -7.49
N GLY A 121 9.51 24.20 -8.75
CA GLY A 121 10.76 24.67 -9.31
C GLY A 121 10.59 25.19 -10.74
N THR A 122 11.71 25.39 -11.42
CA THR A 122 11.74 25.76 -12.84
C THR A 122 12.85 24.94 -13.53
N ASP A 123 12.58 24.52 -14.78
CA ASP A 123 13.58 23.88 -15.61
C ASP A 123 14.54 24.92 -16.26
N GLU A 124 15.52 24.43 -17.03
CA GLU A 124 16.47 25.27 -17.72
C GLU A 124 15.83 26.17 -18.80
N GLN A 125 14.64 25.81 -19.26
CA GLN A 125 13.87 26.58 -20.24
C GLN A 125 12.94 27.62 -19.56
N GLY A 126 12.88 27.63 -18.22
CA GLY A 126 12.04 28.53 -17.43
C GLY A 126 10.59 28.03 -17.26
N ASN A 127 10.27 26.80 -17.66
CA ASN A 127 8.97 26.22 -17.39
C ASN A 127 8.89 25.75 -15.94
N ALA A 128 7.69 25.81 -15.37
CA ALA A 128 7.48 25.35 -14.01
C ALA A 128 7.62 23.80 -13.90
N THR A 129 8.20 23.35 -12.80
CA THR A 129 8.30 21.94 -12.46
C THR A 129 7.61 21.64 -11.14
N VAL A 130 7.11 20.41 -11.00
CA VAL A 130 6.51 19.90 -9.76
C VAL A 130 7.27 18.63 -9.37
N THR A 131 7.97 18.70 -8.24
CA THR A 131 8.72 17.54 -7.71
C THR A 131 8.02 16.99 -6.49
N PHE A 132 7.85 15.68 -6.44
CA PHE A 132 7.18 14.93 -5.36
C PHE A 132 7.79 13.54 -5.21
N ASN A 133 7.48 12.88 -4.09
CA ASN A 133 7.92 11.51 -3.83
C ASN A 133 6.68 10.60 -3.75
N VAL A 134 6.64 9.56 -4.58
CA VAL A 134 5.55 8.56 -4.58
C VAL A 134 5.80 7.40 -3.63
N GLY A 135 6.94 7.39 -2.91
CA GLY A 135 7.32 6.30 -2.04
C GLY A 135 7.80 5.08 -2.83
N TRP A 136 7.03 4.01 -2.80
CA TRP A 136 7.32 2.79 -3.55
C TRP A 136 6.61 2.79 -4.90
N LEU A 137 7.38 2.64 -5.96
CA LEU A 137 6.85 2.32 -7.29
C LEU A 137 7.08 0.84 -7.55
N SER A 138 6.04 0.02 -7.36
CA SER A 138 6.09 -1.41 -7.63
C SER A 138 5.75 -1.70 -9.09
N THR A 139 4.47 -1.73 -9.44
CA THR A 139 4.04 -2.02 -10.82
C THR A 139 3.48 -0.79 -11.51
N TRP A 140 2.58 -0.07 -10.84
CA TRP A 140 1.88 1.07 -11.42
C TRP A 140 1.38 2.02 -10.35
N ASP A 141 1.65 3.32 -10.55
CA ASP A 141 1.07 4.41 -9.79
C ASP A 141 0.38 5.40 -10.73
N MET A 142 -0.73 5.95 -10.29
CA MET A 142 -1.38 7.09 -10.94
C MET A 142 -1.21 8.33 -10.06
N VAL A 143 -0.56 9.36 -10.59
CA VAL A 143 -0.43 10.65 -9.93
C VAL A 143 -1.46 11.61 -10.50
N VAL A 144 -2.33 12.14 -9.67
CA VAL A 144 -3.42 13.05 -10.05
C VAL A 144 -3.03 14.49 -9.67
N PHE A 145 -3.00 15.37 -10.66
CA PHE A 145 -2.78 16.79 -10.49
C PHE A 145 -4.14 17.51 -10.45
N SER A 146 -4.47 18.08 -9.30
CA SER A 146 -5.75 18.75 -9.09
C SER A 146 -5.61 20.26 -9.18
N PRO A 147 -6.51 20.96 -9.90
CA PRO A 147 -6.56 22.41 -9.94
C PRO A 147 -7.13 23.03 -8.66
N THR A 148 -7.71 22.23 -7.79
CA THR A 148 -8.32 22.67 -6.53
C THR A 148 -7.69 21.99 -5.31
N LYS A 149 -7.56 22.69 -4.20
CA LYS A 149 -7.01 22.14 -2.96
C LYS A 149 -7.90 21.06 -2.32
N ASP A 150 -9.17 21.04 -2.67
CA ASP A 150 -10.19 20.21 -2.02
C ASP A 150 -10.60 18.98 -2.83
N ALA A 151 -10.25 18.89 -4.12
CA ALA A 151 -10.70 17.78 -4.97
C ALA A 151 -10.17 16.41 -4.55
N GLY A 152 -8.96 16.37 -3.94
CA GLY A 152 -8.43 15.14 -3.37
C GLY A 152 -8.77 14.94 -1.90
N ARG A 153 -9.02 16.04 -1.20
CA ARG A 153 -9.37 15.99 0.23
C ARG A 153 -10.74 15.36 0.46
N ALA A 154 -11.71 15.60 -0.43
CA ALA A 154 -13.01 14.93 -0.38
C ALA A 154 -12.90 13.42 -0.64
N GLY A 155 -11.94 12.97 -1.48
CA GLY A 155 -11.61 11.56 -1.68
C GLY A 155 -10.78 10.99 -0.52
N ALA A 156 -9.81 11.75 -0.01
CA ALA A 156 -8.94 11.35 1.09
C ALA A 156 -9.66 11.36 2.45
N GLU A 157 -10.53 12.34 2.71
CA GLU A 157 -11.35 12.37 3.94
C GLU A 157 -12.45 11.30 3.94
N ALA A 158 -12.91 10.87 2.75
CA ALA A 158 -13.80 9.71 2.64
C ALA A 158 -13.05 8.36 2.76
N SER A 159 -11.71 8.36 2.76
CA SER A 159 -10.86 7.18 2.67
C SER A 159 -9.89 6.97 3.82
N ALA A 160 -9.55 7.97 4.61
CA ALA A 160 -8.78 7.70 5.82
C ALA A 160 -9.69 6.89 6.75
N SER A 161 -9.47 5.58 6.83
CA SER A 161 -10.15 4.80 7.86
C SER A 161 -9.68 5.37 9.20
N GLU A 162 -10.64 5.81 10.00
CA GLU A 162 -10.34 6.24 11.36
C GLU A 162 -9.57 5.11 12.05
N ALA A 163 -8.40 5.42 12.58
CA ALA A 163 -7.59 4.44 13.29
C ALA A 163 -8.38 3.90 14.48
N VAL A 164 -8.69 2.63 14.48
CA VAL A 164 -9.36 1.97 15.59
C VAL A 164 -8.31 1.24 16.42
N THR A 165 -8.22 1.61 17.69
CA THR A 165 -7.19 1.08 18.59
C THR A 165 -7.82 0.37 19.79
N GLY A 166 -7.30 -0.80 20.12
CA GLY A 166 -7.75 -1.59 21.25
C GLY A 166 -7.29 -3.04 21.20
N GLN A 167 -7.94 -3.90 21.97
CA GLN A 167 -7.69 -5.34 21.91
C GLN A 167 -8.39 -5.96 20.71
N VAL A 168 -7.73 -6.89 20.05
CA VAL A 168 -8.29 -7.76 19.00
C VAL A 168 -8.44 -9.15 19.60
N ARG A 169 -9.68 -9.62 19.77
CA ARG A 169 -10.00 -10.85 20.46
C ARG A 169 -10.60 -11.87 19.49
N ASN A 170 -10.15 -13.11 19.55
CA ASN A 170 -10.77 -14.20 18.77
C ASN A 170 -11.96 -14.82 19.50
N ASP A 171 -12.73 -15.65 18.79
CA ASP A 171 -13.91 -16.33 19.37
C ASP A 171 -13.57 -17.39 20.43
N LEU A 172 -12.28 -17.70 20.63
CA LEU A 172 -11.80 -18.51 21.76
C LEU A 172 -11.57 -17.65 23.01
N GLY A 173 -11.78 -16.33 22.93
CA GLY A 173 -11.62 -15.40 24.05
C GLY A 173 -10.19 -14.93 24.27
N GLN A 174 -9.26 -15.24 23.36
CA GLN A 174 -7.87 -14.83 23.45
C GLN A 174 -7.54 -13.61 22.60
N CYS A 175 -6.57 -12.82 23.04
CA CYS A 175 -6.13 -11.62 22.42
C CYS A 175 -4.93 -11.85 21.48
N LEU A 176 -4.93 -11.15 20.33
CA LEU A 176 -3.74 -10.98 19.52
C LEU A 176 -2.72 -10.16 20.32
N SER A 177 -1.49 -10.62 20.36
CA SER A 177 -0.43 -10.03 21.17
C SER A 177 0.93 -10.17 20.48
N ALA A 178 1.81 -9.22 20.71
CA ALA A 178 3.22 -9.38 20.35
C ALA A 178 4.02 -9.92 21.55
N GLN A 179 5.14 -10.55 21.29
CA GLN A 179 6.08 -10.94 22.34
C GLN A 179 6.64 -9.71 23.07
N ASP A 180 6.86 -8.64 22.33
CA ASP A 180 7.35 -7.36 22.84
C ASP A 180 6.86 -6.25 21.89
N ALA A 181 6.10 -5.30 22.41
CA ALA A 181 5.58 -4.18 21.60
C ALA A 181 6.69 -3.19 21.16
N GLN A 182 7.82 -3.19 21.83
CA GLN A 182 9.01 -2.39 21.48
C GLN A 182 10.08 -3.22 20.78
N GLY A 183 9.77 -4.48 20.46
CA GLY A 183 10.70 -5.43 19.87
C GLY A 183 11.19 -5.01 18.48
N ALA A 184 12.30 -5.61 18.06
CA ALA A 184 12.89 -5.44 16.74
C ALA A 184 12.03 -6.11 15.65
N ASN A 185 12.35 -5.87 14.39
CA ASN A 185 11.81 -6.61 13.26
C ASN A 185 11.99 -8.12 13.47
N GLY A 186 10.95 -8.89 13.21
CA GLY A 186 10.89 -10.31 13.44
C GLY A 186 10.31 -10.71 14.81
N THR A 187 9.88 -9.76 15.64
CA THR A 187 9.21 -10.07 16.92
C THR A 187 7.94 -10.90 16.66
N PRO A 188 7.80 -12.09 17.30
CA PRO A 188 6.64 -12.94 17.09
C PRO A 188 5.31 -12.27 17.49
N VAL A 189 4.28 -12.53 16.70
CA VAL A 189 2.89 -12.25 17.03
C VAL A 189 2.21 -13.58 17.40
N TRP A 190 1.45 -13.60 18.50
CA TRP A 190 0.85 -14.80 19.05
C TRP A 190 -0.48 -14.52 19.74
N ASN A 191 -1.10 -15.55 20.29
CA ASN A 191 -2.26 -15.40 21.18
C ASN A 191 -1.83 -15.30 22.64
N SER A 192 -2.62 -14.61 23.45
CA SER A 192 -2.45 -14.55 24.90
C SER A 192 -3.80 -14.39 25.60
N ASP A 193 -3.85 -14.64 26.90
CA ASP A 193 -5.00 -14.26 27.70
C ASP A 193 -5.16 -12.73 27.64
N CYS A 194 -6.42 -12.29 27.48
CA CYS A 194 -6.69 -10.86 27.41
C CYS A 194 -6.56 -10.21 28.79
N ASN A 195 -5.71 -9.20 28.90
CA ASN A 195 -5.57 -8.42 30.11
C ASN A 195 -6.80 -7.53 30.32
N ALA A 196 -7.21 -7.34 31.57
CA ALA A 196 -8.34 -6.45 31.90
C ALA A 196 -8.08 -4.99 31.48
N GLN A 197 -6.82 -4.60 31.40
CA GLN A 197 -6.36 -3.38 30.77
C GLN A 197 -5.38 -3.76 29.67
N ALA A 198 -5.59 -3.27 28.44
CA ALA A 198 -4.70 -3.57 27.34
C ALA A 198 -3.27 -3.12 27.66
N THR A 199 -2.32 -4.05 27.59
CA THR A 199 -0.90 -3.71 27.62
C THR A 199 -0.46 -3.25 26.23
N ALA A 200 0.75 -2.71 26.11
CA ALA A 200 1.29 -2.28 24.82
C ALA A 200 1.32 -3.44 23.81
N GLU A 201 1.62 -4.66 24.27
CA GLU A 201 1.69 -5.88 23.45
C GLU A 201 0.31 -6.35 22.94
N GLN A 202 -0.78 -5.97 23.62
CA GLN A 202 -2.17 -6.27 23.26
C GLN A 202 -2.93 -5.09 22.69
N THR A 203 -2.27 -3.94 22.55
CA THR A 203 -2.86 -2.75 21.94
C THR A 203 -2.61 -2.79 20.44
N VAL A 204 -3.64 -3.16 19.71
CA VAL A 204 -3.62 -3.26 18.25
C VAL A 204 -4.29 -2.02 17.67
N THR A 205 -3.63 -1.36 16.74
CA THR A 205 -4.24 -0.32 15.90
C THR A 205 -4.53 -0.92 14.53
N TYR A 206 -5.78 -0.79 14.08
CA TYR A 206 -6.15 -1.13 12.72
C TYR A 206 -6.45 0.15 11.95
N GLN A 207 -5.68 0.40 10.94
CA GLN A 207 -5.81 1.58 10.08
C GLN A 207 -5.31 1.21 8.69
N ASP A 208 -6.03 1.65 7.66
CA ASP A 208 -5.63 1.49 6.25
C ASP A 208 -5.22 0.05 5.89
N ASN A 209 -6.00 -0.92 6.41
CA ASN A 209 -5.79 -2.35 6.29
C ASN A 209 -4.49 -2.89 6.94
N HIS A 210 -3.85 -2.10 7.77
CA HIS A 210 -2.71 -2.55 8.57
C HIS A 210 -3.14 -2.82 10.01
N LEU A 211 -2.73 -3.97 10.52
CA LEU A 211 -2.75 -4.27 11.95
C LEU A 211 -1.38 -3.87 12.51
N MET A 212 -1.36 -3.02 13.53
CA MET A 212 -0.11 -2.52 14.11
C MET A 212 -0.07 -2.77 15.62
N ILE A 213 1.09 -3.15 16.13
CA ILE A 213 1.38 -3.23 17.57
C ILE A 213 2.70 -2.49 17.83
N GLY A 214 2.70 -1.54 18.76
CA GLY A 214 3.89 -0.76 19.08
C GLY A 214 4.44 0.06 17.90
N GLY A 215 3.60 0.43 16.94
CA GLY A 215 3.99 1.17 15.74
C GLY A 215 4.64 0.33 14.63
N ARG A 216 4.64 -1.01 14.77
CA ARG A 216 5.09 -1.96 13.75
C ARG A 216 3.92 -2.73 13.19
N CYS A 217 3.99 -3.07 11.91
CA CYS A 217 2.97 -3.81 11.19
C CYS A 217 3.05 -5.31 11.44
N VAL A 218 1.88 -5.92 11.60
CA VAL A 218 1.70 -7.37 11.58
C VAL A 218 1.94 -7.87 10.17
N ASP A 219 2.97 -8.67 9.98
CA ASP A 219 3.53 -9.06 8.69
C ASP A 219 3.64 -10.58 8.57
N VAL A 220 3.52 -11.12 7.37
CA VAL A 220 3.79 -12.53 7.09
C VAL A 220 5.26 -12.70 6.72
N LEU A 221 5.99 -13.50 7.51
CA LEU A 221 7.43 -13.70 7.37
C LEU A 221 7.82 -14.04 5.92
N ALA A 222 8.79 -13.28 5.39
CA ALA A 222 9.36 -13.45 4.06
C ALA A 222 8.31 -13.41 2.92
N ASN A 223 7.22 -12.66 3.11
CA ASN A 223 6.09 -12.60 2.17
C ASN A 223 5.51 -14.00 1.84
N GLY A 224 5.54 -14.92 2.80
CA GLY A 224 5.04 -16.28 2.62
C GLY A 224 3.56 -16.30 2.28
N THR A 225 3.16 -17.18 1.37
CA THR A 225 1.75 -17.33 0.94
C THR A 225 1.18 -18.71 1.25
N ALA A 226 2.01 -19.62 1.75
CA ALA A 226 1.58 -20.98 2.09
C ALA A 226 0.93 -21.03 3.47
N ASP A 227 -0.03 -21.93 3.64
CA ASP A 227 -0.58 -22.27 4.96
C ASP A 227 0.54 -22.63 5.93
N GLY A 228 0.47 -22.07 7.14
CA GLY A 228 1.50 -22.25 8.15
C GLY A 228 2.62 -21.19 8.12
N SER A 229 2.64 -20.28 7.15
CA SER A 229 3.59 -19.16 7.19
C SER A 229 3.35 -18.33 8.44
N VAL A 230 4.41 -18.09 9.20
CA VAL A 230 4.32 -17.42 10.50
C VAL A 230 4.15 -15.92 10.39
N VAL A 231 3.53 -15.34 11.42
CA VAL A 231 3.26 -13.91 11.50
C VAL A 231 4.15 -13.27 12.56
N HIS A 232 4.70 -12.10 12.26
CA HIS A 232 5.60 -11.36 13.12
C HIS A 232 5.36 -9.85 13.00
N LEU A 233 6.08 -9.05 13.78
CA LEU A 233 6.12 -7.60 13.62
C LEU A 233 7.29 -7.20 12.72
N TRP A 234 7.04 -6.23 11.85
CA TRP A 234 8.04 -5.65 10.97
C TRP A 234 7.82 -4.15 10.80
N ASP A 235 8.84 -3.43 10.33
CA ASP A 235 8.67 -2.03 9.92
C ASP A 235 7.52 -1.92 8.90
N CYS A 236 6.67 -0.91 9.05
CA CYS A 236 5.52 -0.75 8.18
C CYS A 236 5.94 -0.25 6.79
N TYR A 237 5.50 -0.98 5.79
CA TYR A 237 5.61 -0.61 4.38
C TYR A 237 4.21 -0.56 3.78
N PRO A 238 3.66 0.63 3.50
CA PRO A 238 2.26 0.79 3.10
C PRO A 238 1.83 -0.06 1.89
N ALA A 239 2.74 -0.27 0.94
CA ALA A 239 2.49 -1.05 -0.28
C ALA A 239 2.81 -2.55 -0.16
N LEU A 240 3.20 -3.06 1.01
CA LEU A 240 3.59 -4.46 1.14
C LEU A 240 2.39 -5.36 1.41
N PRO A 241 1.94 -6.19 0.42
CA PRO A 241 0.70 -6.97 0.57
C PRO A 241 0.72 -7.97 1.73
N SER A 242 1.90 -8.44 2.17
CA SER A 242 2.03 -9.32 3.34
C SER A 242 1.70 -8.64 4.67
N GLN A 243 1.67 -7.29 4.69
CA GLN A 243 1.28 -6.47 5.83
C GLN A 243 -0.15 -5.96 5.75
N GLN A 244 -0.85 -6.20 4.63
CA GLN A 244 -2.21 -5.73 4.41
C GLN A 244 -3.23 -6.83 4.73
N TRP A 245 -4.22 -6.48 5.56
CA TRP A 245 -5.21 -7.37 6.11
C TRP A 245 -6.61 -6.81 5.91
N ASP A 246 -7.37 -7.39 5.00
CA ASP A 246 -8.78 -7.02 4.82
C ASP A 246 -9.65 -7.72 5.87
N ARG A 247 -10.44 -6.95 6.61
CA ARG A 247 -11.39 -7.55 7.54
C ARG A 247 -12.72 -7.83 6.83
N ASN A 248 -13.08 -9.10 6.71
CA ASN A 248 -14.33 -9.52 6.07
C ASN A 248 -15.53 -9.50 7.03
N ASP A 249 -16.75 -9.72 6.50
CA ASP A 249 -17.99 -9.73 7.29
C ASP A 249 -18.07 -10.89 8.29
N ALA A 250 -17.29 -11.95 8.10
CA ALA A 250 -17.16 -13.05 9.06
C ALA A 250 -16.21 -12.72 10.22
N GLY A 251 -15.62 -11.53 10.25
CA GLY A 251 -14.68 -11.10 11.28
C GLY A 251 -13.28 -11.68 11.09
N GLN A 252 -12.92 -12.14 9.90
CA GLN A 252 -11.59 -12.67 9.62
C GLN A 252 -10.70 -11.57 9.03
N TYR A 253 -9.43 -11.54 9.42
CA TYR A 253 -8.40 -10.74 8.77
C TYR A 253 -7.76 -11.56 7.66
N VAL A 254 -8.03 -11.19 6.42
CA VAL A 254 -7.56 -11.86 5.20
C VAL A 254 -6.31 -11.15 4.71
N ASN A 255 -5.20 -11.85 4.60
CA ASN A 255 -3.95 -11.30 4.08
C ASN A 255 -4.03 -11.10 2.57
N ARG A 256 -3.70 -9.90 2.08
CA ARG A 256 -3.81 -9.57 0.65
C ARG A 256 -2.82 -10.31 -0.24
N SER A 257 -1.64 -10.66 0.29
CA SER A 257 -0.63 -11.39 -0.49
C SER A 257 -1.06 -12.83 -0.82
N SER A 258 -1.78 -13.48 0.10
CA SER A 258 -2.08 -14.91 0.03
C SER A 258 -3.56 -15.24 -0.12
N GLY A 259 -4.45 -14.32 0.24
CA GLY A 259 -5.89 -14.59 0.38
C GLY A 259 -6.23 -15.52 1.55
N THR A 260 -5.28 -15.77 2.47
CA THR A 260 -5.46 -16.62 3.65
C THR A 260 -5.71 -15.80 4.91
N CYS A 261 -6.20 -16.43 5.97
CA CYS A 261 -6.66 -15.78 7.18
C CYS A 261 -5.64 -15.84 8.31
N LEU A 262 -5.54 -14.76 9.11
CA LEU A 262 -4.81 -14.73 10.37
C LEU A 262 -5.39 -15.78 11.31
N THR A 263 -4.56 -16.71 11.77
CA THR A 263 -4.98 -17.95 12.42
C THR A 263 -4.12 -18.26 13.65
N ILE A 264 -4.74 -18.73 14.73
CA ILE A 264 -4.00 -19.47 15.77
C ILE A 264 -4.13 -20.96 15.43
N PRO A 265 -3.00 -21.66 15.17
CA PRO A 265 -3.04 -23.03 14.69
C PRO A 265 -3.80 -23.97 15.63
N ASN A 266 -4.55 -24.92 15.06
CA ASN A 266 -5.33 -25.93 15.75
C ASN A 266 -6.41 -25.40 16.70
N ASP A 267 -6.88 -24.16 16.53
CA ASP A 267 -7.84 -23.51 17.41
C ASP A 267 -7.45 -23.64 18.91
N THR A 268 -6.16 -23.58 19.20
CA THR A 268 -5.67 -23.75 20.57
C THR A 268 -5.84 -22.49 21.42
N THR A 269 -6.09 -22.68 22.69
CA THR A 269 -6.06 -21.63 23.72
C THR A 269 -4.74 -21.58 24.47
N THR A 270 -3.76 -22.41 24.10
CA THR A 270 -2.41 -22.33 24.68
C THR A 270 -1.79 -20.99 24.35
N THR A 271 -1.47 -20.21 25.38
CA THR A 271 -0.85 -18.87 25.22
C THR A 271 0.53 -18.95 24.59
N SER A 272 0.97 -17.86 23.97
CA SER A 272 2.23 -17.77 23.24
C SER A 272 2.33 -18.75 22.05
N THR A 273 1.20 -19.20 21.53
CA THR A 273 1.16 -19.92 20.27
C THR A 273 1.28 -18.91 19.14
N GLN A 274 2.33 -19.03 18.33
CA GLN A 274 2.59 -18.09 17.25
C GLN A 274 1.47 -18.11 16.21
N ALA A 275 1.02 -16.94 15.82
CA ALA A 275 0.05 -16.78 14.75
C ALA A 275 0.66 -17.14 13.40
N ILE A 276 -0.17 -17.69 12.54
CA ILE A 276 0.15 -18.09 11.17
C ILE A 276 -0.92 -17.55 10.22
N ILE A 277 -0.69 -17.69 8.93
CA ILE A 277 -1.77 -17.64 7.94
C ILE A 277 -2.21 -19.06 7.58
N ALA A 278 -3.50 -19.25 7.35
CA ALA A 278 -4.08 -20.51 6.88
C ALA A 278 -5.32 -20.25 6.04
N GLN A 279 -5.71 -21.25 5.22
CA GLN A 279 -6.93 -21.16 4.43
C GLN A 279 -8.11 -20.71 5.30
N CYS A 280 -8.87 -19.71 4.83
CA CYS A 280 -9.99 -19.17 5.57
C CYS A 280 -11.10 -20.19 5.77
N SER A 281 -11.53 -20.35 7.02
CA SER A 281 -12.64 -21.24 7.40
C SER A 281 -13.60 -20.52 8.32
N SER A 282 -14.87 -20.45 7.95
CA SER A 282 -15.91 -19.86 8.80
C SER A 282 -16.19 -20.70 10.06
N SER A 283 -15.73 -21.94 10.11
CA SER A 283 -15.87 -22.83 11.27
C SER A 283 -14.72 -22.72 12.27
N SER A 284 -13.58 -22.08 11.92
CA SER A 284 -12.45 -21.90 12.82
C SER A 284 -12.66 -20.70 13.76
N PRO A 285 -12.83 -20.89 15.06
CA PRO A 285 -13.01 -19.79 16.00
C PRO A 285 -11.73 -18.97 16.20
N SER A 286 -10.54 -19.53 15.94
CA SER A 286 -9.26 -18.80 16.02
C SER A 286 -9.01 -17.87 14.85
N GLN A 287 -9.82 -17.94 13.79
CA GLN A 287 -9.74 -17.03 12.63
C GLN A 287 -10.74 -15.87 12.71
N ARG A 288 -11.74 -15.97 13.60
CA ARG A 288 -12.71 -14.90 13.76
C ARG A 288 -12.27 -13.97 14.89
N TRP A 289 -11.93 -12.76 14.51
CA TRP A 289 -11.37 -11.74 15.38
C TRP A 289 -12.32 -10.55 15.49
N SER A 290 -12.43 -9.97 16.67
CA SER A 290 -13.10 -8.69 16.83
C SER A 290 -12.38 -7.60 16.05
N ALA A 291 -13.05 -6.49 15.76
CA ALA A 291 -12.33 -5.23 15.51
C ALA A 291 -11.60 -4.81 16.81
N PRO A 292 -10.54 -3.99 16.73
CA PRO A 292 -9.94 -3.42 17.93
C PRO A 292 -10.99 -2.72 18.79
N ALA A 293 -11.04 -3.06 20.07
CA ALA A 293 -11.98 -2.48 21.02
C ALA A 293 -11.29 -2.20 22.36
N PRO A 294 -11.75 -1.17 23.13
CA PRO A 294 -11.24 -0.94 24.48
C PRO A 294 -11.29 -2.21 25.32
N ALA A 295 -10.30 -2.40 26.20
CA ALA A 295 -10.26 -3.53 27.10
C ALA A 295 -11.51 -3.58 27.99
N GLY A 296 -12.15 -4.77 28.08
CA GLY A 296 -13.29 -4.99 28.96
C GLY A 296 -14.67 -4.80 28.32
N GLN A 297 -14.74 -4.62 27.00
CA GLN A 297 -15.99 -4.70 26.24
C GLN A 297 -16.18 -6.04 25.56
#